data_029fad97a8276f4ce9221b0743229f90
#
_entry.id   029fad97a8276f4ce9221b0743229f90
#
_cell.length_a   1.000
_cell.length_b   1.000
_cell.length_c   1.000
_cell.angle_alpha   90.00
_cell.angle_beta   90.00
_cell.angle_gamma   90.00
#
_symmetry.space_group_name_H-M   'P 1'
#
loop_
_entity.id
_entity.type
_entity.pdbx_description
1 polymer ?
#
loop_
_entity_poly.entity_id
_entity_poly.type
_entity_poly.pdbx_seq_one_letter_code
_entity_poly.pdbx_strand_id
1 'polypeptide(L)'
;MPPLSVLTNHCKKHARPVEEADIHKIAEMLEEMVLLCWSPRGKYLSASSLCHSQIDDKDPLRFFIFSSGAVIINPKITEKSDPITNAEACFSYPFRPPKKMKRYNKIRVWYKELRIYEGKKQVKQLHEDIEGQKAFDFQHAIGHFIGNCIH
;
A
#
# COMPACT_ATOMS: atom_id res chain seq x y z
N MET A 1 -5.51 20.63 -10.23
CA MET A 1 -5.95 19.55 -9.36
C MET A 1 -5.56 19.84 -7.92
N PRO A 2 -6.42 19.58 -6.94
CA PRO A 2 -6.02 19.72 -5.54
C PRO A 2 -4.89 18.73 -5.22
N PRO A 3 -3.99 19.08 -4.29
CA PRO A 3 -2.94 18.16 -3.87
C PRO A 3 -3.53 16.90 -3.21
N LEU A 4 -2.84 15.79 -3.34
CA LEU A 4 -3.23 14.55 -2.67
C LEU A 4 -3.06 14.69 -1.16
N SER A 5 -3.95 14.05 -0.41
CA SER A 5 -3.87 13.99 1.05
C SER A 5 -4.34 12.64 1.56
N VAL A 6 -3.81 12.24 2.71
CA VAL A 6 -4.23 11.00 3.37
C VAL A 6 -5.56 11.24 4.07
N LEU A 7 -6.56 10.40 3.79
CA LEU A 7 -7.87 10.46 4.40
C LEU A 7 -7.80 9.97 5.85
N THR A 8 -8.47 10.68 6.76
CA THR A 8 -8.46 10.36 8.19
C THR A 8 -9.65 9.47 8.55
N ASN A 9 -9.39 8.41 9.32
CA ASN A 9 -10.39 7.46 9.80
C ASN A 9 -11.23 6.86 8.66
N HIS A 10 -10.58 6.60 7.53
CA HIS A 10 -11.23 6.09 6.34
C HIS A 10 -10.62 4.77 5.90
N CYS A 11 -11.43 3.70 5.92
CA CYS A 11 -11.01 2.39 5.44
C CYS A 11 -12.23 1.47 5.26
N LYS A 12 -13.17 1.83 4.40
CA LYS A 12 -14.38 1.01 4.26
C LYS A 12 -14.72 0.63 2.83
N LYS A 13 -14.11 1.26 1.84
CA LYS A 13 -14.44 1.03 0.45
C LYS A 13 -13.50 0.02 -0.17
N HIS A 14 -14.06 -0.98 -0.85
CA HIS A 14 -13.28 -1.96 -1.61
C HIS A 14 -12.60 -1.30 -2.80
N ALA A 15 -11.31 -1.60 -2.99
CA ALA A 15 -10.56 -1.17 -4.14
C ALA A 15 -10.79 -2.13 -5.32
N ARG A 16 -10.83 -1.59 -6.53
CA ARG A 16 -10.91 -2.41 -7.74
C ARG A 16 -9.51 -2.74 -8.29
N PRO A 17 -9.37 -3.84 -9.03
CA PRO A 17 -8.09 -4.15 -9.68
C PRO A 17 -7.64 -3.01 -10.59
N VAL A 18 -6.33 -2.83 -10.68
CA VAL A 18 -5.71 -1.90 -11.62
C VAL A 18 -5.76 -2.49 -13.01
N GLU A 19 -6.19 -1.72 -14.00
CA GLU A 19 -6.20 -2.08 -15.41
C GLU A 19 -5.10 -1.31 -16.15
N GLU A 20 -4.81 -1.72 -17.37
CA GLU A 20 -3.77 -1.08 -18.18
C GLU A 20 -4.03 0.42 -18.37
N ALA A 21 -5.28 0.81 -18.55
CA ALA A 21 -5.66 2.22 -18.68
C ALA A 21 -5.36 3.06 -17.45
N ASP A 22 -5.19 2.45 -16.27
CA ASP A 22 -4.90 3.16 -15.03
C ASP A 22 -3.41 3.48 -14.85
N ILE A 23 -2.52 2.85 -15.59
CA ILE A 23 -1.06 2.94 -15.38
C ILE A 23 -0.56 4.38 -15.52
N HIS A 24 -1.04 5.12 -16.49
CA HIS A 24 -0.65 6.51 -16.69
C HIS A 24 -1.00 7.39 -15.49
N LYS A 25 -2.22 7.22 -14.97
CA LYS A 25 -2.69 7.94 -13.78
C LYS A 25 -1.82 7.60 -12.55
N ILE A 26 -1.48 6.33 -12.38
CA ILE A 26 -0.62 5.90 -11.26
C ILE A 26 0.76 6.55 -11.38
N ALA A 27 1.34 6.55 -12.58
CA ALA A 27 2.64 7.16 -12.82
C ALA A 27 2.63 8.66 -12.51
N GLU A 28 1.56 9.36 -12.85
CA GLU A 28 1.43 10.80 -12.60
C GLU A 28 1.34 11.14 -11.11
N MET A 29 0.74 10.28 -10.30
CA MET A 29 0.58 10.56 -8.86
C MET A 29 1.71 9.99 -7.98
N LEU A 30 2.63 9.23 -8.56
CA LEU A 30 3.66 8.51 -7.78
C LEU A 30 4.53 9.44 -6.94
N GLU A 31 5.04 10.51 -7.53
CA GLU A 31 5.92 11.46 -6.82
C GLU A 31 5.21 12.07 -5.61
N GLU A 32 3.97 12.48 -5.77
CA GLU A 32 3.16 13.06 -4.69
C GLU A 32 2.88 12.03 -3.59
N MET A 33 2.59 10.78 -3.95
CA MET A 33 2.38 9.71 -2.98
C MET A 33 3.65 9.43 -2.17
N VAL A 34 4.82 9.42 -2.82
CA VAL A 34 6.11 9.25 -2.12
C VAL A 34 6.32 10.38 -1.12
N LEU A 35 6.05 11.62 -1.52
CA LEU A 35 6.17 12.77 -0.63
C LEU A 35 5.23 12.65 0.58
N LEU A 36 4.02 12.12 0.40
CA LEU A 36 3.09 11.87 1.50
C LEU A 36 3.66 10.87 2.51
N CYS A 37 4.36 9.82 2.03
CA CYS A 37 5.01 8.85 2.93
C CYS A 37 6.03 9.52 3.86
N TRP A 38 6.73 10.53 3.40
CA TRP A 38 7.78 11.23 4.15
C TRP A 38 7.29 12.49 4.87
N SER A 39 6.00 12.82 4.74
CA SER A 39 5.40 13.99 5.40
C SER A 39 4.88 13.59 6.77
N PRO A 40 5.22 14.33 7.85
CA PRO A 40 4.71 14.05 9.18
C PRO A 40 3.19 14.07 9.22
N ARG A 41 2.57 13.13 9.96
CA ARG A 41 1.14 13.04 10.12
C ARG A 41 0.79 12.58 11.53
N GLY A 42 0.06 13.42 12.28
CA GLY A 42 -0.24 13.14 13.66
C GLY A 42 1.06 12.95 14.45
N LYS A 43 1.21 11.77 15.07
CA LYS A 43 2.42 11.41 15.82
C LYS A 43 3.46 10.65 15.01
N TYR A 44 3.20 10.42 13.72
CA TYR A 44 4.11 9.68 12.85
C TYR A 44 4.96 10.63 12.02
N LEU A 45 6.26 10.30 11.90
CA LEU A 45 7.19 11.09 11.09
C LEU A 45 7.19 10.66 9.62
N SER A 46 6.86 9.38 9.37
CA SER A 46 6.82 8.82 8.01
C SER A 46 5.99 7.54 7.99
N ALA A 47 5.64 7.08 6.81
CA ALA A 47 5.03 5.77 6.58
C ALA A 47 5.93 4.92 5.69
N SER A 48 6.02 3.61 5.95
CA SER A 48 6.78 2.68 5.11
C SER A 48 6.06 2.38 3.80
N SER A 49 4.73 2.46 3.79
CA SER A 49 3.89 2.19 2.63
C SER A 49 2.62 3.02 2.66
N LEU A 50 2.01 3.21 1.49
CA LEU A 50 0.78 3.98 1.34
C LEU A 50 -0.07 3.37 0.23
N CYS A 51 -1.32 3.04 0.55
CA CYS A 51 -2.28 2.51 -0.42
C CYS A 51 -3.05 3.62 -1.12
N HIS A 52 -3.44 3.40 -2.37
CA HIS A 52 -4.29 4.34 -3.10
C HIS A 52 -5.62 4.57 -2.37
N SER A 53 -6.19 3.53 -1.76
CA SER A 53 -7.42 3.65 -0.97
C SER A 53 -7.29 4.56 0.25
N GLN A 54 -6.09 4.87 0.69
CA GLN A 54 -5.88 5.83 1.79
C GLN A 54 -5.94 7.29 1.32
N ILE A 55 -5.91 7.56 0.02
CA ILE A 55 -5.94 8.91 -0.55
C ILE A 55 -7.13 9.14 -1.50
N ASP A 56 -7.84 8.11 -1.87
CA ASP A 56 -8.98 8.18 -2.80
C ASP A 56 -10.12 7.29 -2.30
N ASP A 57 -11.27 7.90 -1.99
CA ASP A 57 -12.47 7.21 -1.54
C ASP A 57 -13.54 7.07 -2.62
N LYS A 58 -13.29 7.59 -3.82
CA LYS A 58 -14.26 7.57 -4.93
C LYS A 58 -14.04 6.38 -5.84
N ASP A 59 -12.81 6.15 -6.27
CA ASP A 59 -12.45 5.03 -7.14
C ASP A 59 -11.09 4.46 -6.73
N PRO A 60 -11.00 3.85 -5.53
CA PRO A 60 -9.73 3.33 -5.07
C PRO A 60 -9.27 2.12 -5.89
N LEU A 61 -7.98 2.10 -6.20
CA LEU A 61 -7.33 1.07 -7.00
C LEU A 61 -6.51 0.14 -6.11
N ARG A 62 -6.39 -1.13 -6.50
CA ARG A 62 -5.59 -2.12 -5.78
C ARG A 62 -4.10 -1.95 -6.07
N PHE A 63 -3.55 -0.85 -5.63
CA PHE A 63 -2.09 -0.68 -5.61
C PHE A 63 -1.66 0.06 -4.37
N PHE A 64 -0.42 -0.15 -4.01
CA PHE A 64 0.23 0.62 -2.95
C PHE A 64 1.67 0.90 -3.35
N ILE A 65 2.27 1.87 -2.67
CA ILE A 65 3.69 2.18 -2.87
C ILE A 65 4.44 1.95 -1.57
N PHE A 66 5.73 1.61 -1.70
CA PHE A 66 6.67 1.75 -0.60
C PHE A 66 7.24 3.16 -0.60
N SER A 67 7.72 3.61 0.56
CA SER A 67 8.35 4.93 0.70
C SER A 67 9.58 5.10 -0.21
N SER A 68 10.15 4.00 -0.68
CA SER A 68 11.25 4.00 -1.66
C SER A 68 10.81 4.34 -3.08
N GLY A 69 9.49 4.37 -3.35
CA GLY A 69 8.92 4.61 -4.67
C GLY A 69 8.56 3.35 -5.45
N ALA A 70 8.78 2.16 -4.89
CA ALA A 70 8.34 0.92 -5.53
C ALA A 70 6.81 0.86 -5.56
N VAL A 71 6.23 0.58 -6.74
CA VAL A 71 4.78 0.53 -6.97
C VAL A 71 4.33 -0.91 -7.14
N ILE A 72 3.46 -1.35 -6.24
CA ILE A 72 2.96 -2.73 -6.19
C ILE A 72 1.51 -2.76 -6.65
N ILE A 73 1.24 -3.47 -7.72
CA ILE A 73 -0.06 -3.50 -8.40
C ILE A 73 -0.69 -4.88 -8.31
N ASN A 74 -1.94 -4.94 -7.91
CA ASN A 74 -2.77 -6.15 -7.85
C ASN A 74 -2.09 -7.31 -7.12
N PRO A 75 -1.57 -7.11 -5.88
CA PRO A 75 -0.91 -8.18 -5.16
C PRO A 75 -1.90 -9.27 -4.75
N LYS A 76 -1.46 -10.54 -4.87
CA LYS A 76 -2.22 -11.70 -4.44
C LYS A 76 -1.31 -12.66 -3.67
N ILE A 77 -1.64 -12.91 -2.41
CA ILE A 77 -0.93 -13.87 -1.58
C ILE A 77 -1.38 -15.28 -1.96
N THR A 78 -0.42 -16.13 -2.34
CA THR A 78 -0.67 -17.51 -2.74
C THR A 78 -0.31 -18.52 -1.66
N GLU A 79 0.66 -18.20 -0.81
CA GLU A 79 1.06 -19.02 0.33
C GLU A 79 1.44 -18.12 1.50
N LYS A 80 1.21 -18.61 2.70
CA LYS A 80 1.59 -17.91 3.95
C LYS A 80 1.94 -18.93 5.01
N SER A 81 2.97 -18.59 5.81
CA SER A 81 3.48 -19.45 6.88
C SER A 81 4.09 -18.62 7.99
N ASP A 82 4.45 -19.28 9.08
CA ASP A 82 5.10 -18.66 10.23
C ASP A 82 4.23 -17.53 10.83
N PRO A 83 3.07 -17.89 11.46
CA PRO A 83 2.20 -16.90 12.08
C PRO A 83 2.90 -16.18 13.23
N ILE A 84 2.71 -14.87 13.31
CA ILE A 84 3.34 -14.00 14.29
C ILE A 84 2.40 -12.84 14.64
N THR A 85 2.57 -12.27 15.84
CA THR A 85 1.91 -11.03 16.22
C THR A 85 2.82 -9.85 15.94
N ASN A 86 2.30 -8.87 15.19
CA ASN A 86 3.03 -7.66 14.82
C ASN A 86 2.28 -6.42 15.31
N ALA A 87 2.98 -5.47 15.90
CA ALA A 87 2.40 -4.19 16.29
C ALA A 87 2.42 -3.25 15.08
N GLU A 88 1.25 -2.78 14.65
CA GLU A 88 1.11 -1.97 13.44
C GLU A 88 0.39 -0.66 13.71
N ALA A 89 0.83 0.38 13.01
CA ALA A 89 0.20 1.68 12.97
C ALA A 89 -0.20 2.00 11.53
N CYS A 90 -1.12 2.96 11.36
CA CYS A 90 -1.62 3.32 10.04
C CYS A 90 -1.77 4.82 9.89
N PHE A 91 -1.30 5.39 8.78
CA PHE A 91 -1.42 6.81 8.47
C PHE A 91 -2.87 7.31 8.38
N SER A 92 -3.81 6.41 8.07
CA SER A 92 -5.24 6.75 8.07
C SER A 92 -5.79 6.99 9.48
N TYR A 93 -5.06 6.57 10.52
CA TYR A 93 -5.44 6.72 11.91
C TYR A 93 -4.30 7.37 12.70
N PRO A 94 -3.99 8.65 12.43
CA PRO A 94 -2.75 9.28 12.89
C PRO A 94 -2.66 9.49 14.40
N PHE A 95 -3.79 9.38 15.13
CA PHE A 95 -3.83 9.57 16.58
C PHE A 95 -4.14 8.28 17.34
N ARG A 96 -4.31 7.16 16.64
CA ARG A 96 -4.53 5.86 17.27
C ARG A 96 -3.20 5.21 17.64
N PRO A 97 -3.12 4.50 18.78
CA PRO A 97 -1.90 3.75 19.13
C PRO A 97 -1.72 2.55 18.21
N PRO A 98 -0.50 2.03 18.10
CA PRO A 98 -0.27 0.77 17.37
C PRO A 98 -1.15 -0.34 17.92
N LYS A 99 -1.63 -1.22 17.03
CA LYS A 99 -2.46 -2.36 17.36
C LYS A 99 -1.73 -3.66 17.04
N LYS A 100 -1.84 -4.63 17.94
CA LYS A 100 -1.30 -5.97 17.69
C LYS A 100 -2.15 -6.69 16.66
N MET A 101 -1.53 -7.09 15.56
CA MET A 101 -2.19 -7.78 14.46
C MET A 101 -1.62 -9.18 14.29
N LYS A 102 -2.47 -10.12 13.95
CA LYS A 102 -2.02 -11.45 13.53
C LYS A 102 -1.56 -11.36 12.08
N ARG A 103 -0.30 -11.68 11.84
CA ARG A 103 0.31 -11.66 10.51
C ARG A 103 1.07 -12.97 10.27
N TYR A 104 1.49 -13.15 9.03
CA TYR A 104 2.40 -14.20 8.66
C TYR A 104 3.76 -13.60 8.35
N ASN A 105 4.82 -14.14 8.97
CA ASN A 105 6.18 -13.64 8.75
C ASN A 105 6.68 -13.94 7.34
N LYS A 106 6.14 -14.98 6.71
CA LYS A 106 6.53 -15.40 5.36
C LYS A 106 5.30 -15.52 4.48
N ILE A 107 5.38 -14.91 3.29
CA ILE A 107 4.33 -14.98 2.28
C ILE A 107 4.96 -15.26 0.91
N ARG A 108 4.18 -15.89 0.03
CA ARG A 108 4.47 -15.94 -1.38
C ARG A 108 3.41 -15.10 -2.08
N VAL A 109 3.83 -14.19 -2.94
CA VAL A 109 2.92 -13.20 -3.53
C VAL A 109 3.17 -13.04 -5.03
N TRP A 110 2.08 -12.98 -5.80
CA TRP A 110 2.06 -12.53 -7.19
C TRP A 110 1.71 -11.05 -7.20
N TYR A 111 2.42 -10.25 -7.97
CA TYR A 111 2.08 -8.85 -8.18
C TYR A 111 2.72 -8.31 -9.44
N LYS A 112 2.26 -7.14 -9.89
CA LYS A 112 2.92 -6.38 -10.94
C LYS A 112 3.61 -5.17 -10.31
N GLU A 113 4.83 -4.89 -10.76
CA GLU A 113 5.59 -3.72 -10.34
C GLU A 113 5.68 -2.74 -11.49
N LEU A 114 5.28 -1.49 -11.23
CA LEU A 114 5.46 -0.41 -12.20
C LEU A 114 6.83 0.22 -11.97
N ARG A 115 7.65 0.23 -13.01
CA ARG A 115 8.96 0.88 -13.02
C ARG A 115 8.95 2.00 -14.06
N ILE A 116 9.47 3.16 -13.67
CA ILE A 116 9.60 4.30 -14.56
C ILE A 116 11.09 4.59 -14.72
N TYR A 117 11.57 4.49 -15.94
CA TYR A 117 12.96 4.73 -16.27
C TYR A 117 13.05 5.60 -17.52
N GLU A 118 13.73 6.76 -17.39
CA GLU A 118 13.86 7.75 -18.47
C GLU A 118 12.52 8.10 -19.13
N GLY A 119 11.47 8.28 -18.30
CA GLY A 119 10.12 8.60 -18.78
C GLY A 119 9.35 7.42 -19.38
N LYS A 120 9.96 6.26 -19.46
CA LYS A 120 9.29 5.04 -19.97
C LYS A 120 8.69 4.26 -18.80
N LYS A 121 7.45 3.80 -19.00
CA LYS A 121 6.73 2.97 -18.03
C LYS A 121 6.87 1.51 -18.42
N GLN A 122 7.35 0.72 -17.48
CA GLN A 122 7.48 -0.73 -17.65
C GLN A 122 6.72 -1.42 -16.51
N VAL A 123 5.84 -2.36 -16.85
CA VAL A 123 5.13 -3.18 -15.87
C VAL A 123 5.71 -4.58 -15.94
N LYS A 124 6.22 -5.06 -14.81
CA LYS A 124 6.84 -6.38 -14.70
C LYS A 124 6.04 -7.23 -13.73
N GLN A 125 5.69 -8.45 -14.13
CA GLN A 125 5.05 -9.40 -13.24
C GLN A 125 6.08 -10.16 -12.41
N LEU A 126 5.83 -10.26 -11.11
CA LEU A 126 6.72 -10.90 -10.15
C LEU A 126 5.96 -11.93 -9.31
N HIS A 127 6.69 -12.98 -8.91
CA HIS A 127 6.21 -14.00 -7.98
C HIS A 127 7.34 -14.25 -7.00
N GLU A 128 7.18 -13.81 -5.76
CA GLU A 128 8.27 -13.77 -4.79
C GLU A 128 7.88 -14.35 -3.43
N ASP A 129 8.90 -14.92 -2.77
CA ASP A 129 8.83 -15.22 -1.35
C ASP A 129 9.36 -14.01 -0.59
N ILE A 130 8.56 -13.51 0.34
CA ILE A 130 8.84 -12.29 1.10
C ILE A 130 8.66 -12.60 2.58
N GLU A 131 9.56 -12.05 3.42
CA GLU A 131 9.46 -12.21 4.87
C GLU A 131 9.72 -10.90 5.61
N GLY A 132 9.33 -10.86 6.88
CA GLY A 132 9.54 -9.73 7.77
C GLY A 132 8.66 -8.53 7.47
N GLN A 133 9.17 -7.33 7.68
CA GLN A 133 8.40 -6.08 7.57
C GLN A 133 7.76 -5.91 6.19
N LYS A 134 8.46 -6.27 5.14
CA LYS A 134 7.91 -6.18 3.78
C LYS A 134 6.67 -7.07 3.61
N ALA A 135 6.69 -8.28 4.20
CA ALA A 135 5.53 -9.17 4.19
C ALA A 135 4.36 -8.58 4.99
N PHE A 136 4.63 -7.92 6.11
CA PHE A 136 3.61 -7.25 6.91
C PHE A 136 2.97 -6.08 6.15
N ASP A 137 3.78 -5.30 5.42
CA ASP A 137 3.29 -4.19 4.60
C ASP A 137 2.36 -4.68 3.48
N PHE A 138 2.69 -5.81 2.82
CA PHE A 138 1.80 -6.43 1.84
C PHE A 138 0.46 -6.84 2.46
N GLN A 139 0.49 -7.48 3.62
CA GLN A 139 -0.74 -7.92 4.30
C GLN A 139 -1.59 -6.74 4.78
N HIS A 140 -0.95 -5.69 5.31
CA HIS A 140 -1.61 -4.46 5.71
C HIS A 140 -2.30 -3.79 4.49
N ALA A 141 -1.59 -3.67 3.38
CA ALA A 141 -2.11 -3.06 2.15
C ALA A 141 -3.30 -3.84 1.59
N ILE A 142 -3.21 -5.17 1.54
CA ILE A 142 -4.30 -6.01 1.06
C ILE A 142 -5.53 -5.85 1.96
N GLY A 143 -5.34 -5.67 3.27
CA GLY A 143 -6.43 -5.34 4.19
C GLY A 143 -7.14 -4.04 3.79
N HIS A 144 -6.39 -2.99 3.44
CA HIS A 144 -6.97 -1.74 2.95
C HIS A 144 -7.80 -1.95 1.67
N PHE A 145 -7.37 -2.84 0.76
CA PHE A 145 -8.08 -3.07 -0.49
C PHE A 145 -9.47 -3.66 -0.31
N ILE A 146 -9.71 -4.37 0.77
CA ILE A 146 -11.01 -5.00 1.05
C ILE A 146 -11.77 -4.30 2.18
N GLY A 147 -11.30 -3.12 2.62
CA GLY A 147 -11.92 -2.37 3.68
C GLY A 147 -11.73 -2.98 5.08
N ASN A 148 -10.77 -3.86 5.24
CA ASN A 148 -10.45 -4.53 6.51
C ASN A 148 -9.15 -3.98 7.09
N CYS A 149 -9.23 -2.81 7.71
CA CYS A 149 -8.07 -2.14 8.29
C CYS A 149 -7.88 -2.47 9.76
N ILE A 150 -6.74 -2.03 10.32
CA ILE A 150 -6.39 -2.36 11.71
C ILE A 150 -7.27 -1.69 12.76
N HIS A 151 -7.93 -0.59 12.40
CA HIS A 151 -8.82 0.14 13.33
C HIS A 151 -10.26 0.21 12.85
#